data_96bbcd58e636cce5ac29e5e98f51e390
#
_entry.id   96bbcd58e636cce5ac29e5e98f51e390
#
_cell.length_a   1.000
_cell.length_b   1.000
_cell.length_c   1.000
_cell.angle_alpha   90.00
_cell.angle_beta   90.00
_cell.angle_gamma   90.00
#
_symmetry.space_group_name_H-M   'P 1'
#
loop_
_entity.id
_entity.type
_entity.pdbx_description
1 polymer ?
#
loop_
_entity_poly.entity_id
_entity_poly.type
_entity_poly.pdbx_seq_one_letter_code
_entity_poly.pdbx_strand_id
1 'polypeptide(L)'
;MIGGCRDNDAGNSLPLIKVHHLNNSRSQRVLWLLEEIGLDYEVIRYQRDTKTMLAPASLRRIHPLGKAPIIEDGSLRLAETGVIVDYLVDRYGKALAPAQDGESYWRNRYWLHYAEGSLMPPLLLKLVVNRLGLFGWAARRYVDGQIKLHLDYLEKELDNKQGFAGDAFSAADIMMSFPLEAASSRGELNASRPNLMSFLARIHARPAYQRALSRGGPYAYAR
;
A
#
# COMPACT_ATOMS: atom_id res chain seq x y z
N MET A 1 34.78 -35.04 -36.55
CA MET A 1 34.00 -33.79 -36.67
C MET A 1 32.88 -33.84 -35.63
N ILE A 2 33.07 -33.20 -34.51
CA ILE A 2 32.12 -33.19 -33.41
C ILE A 2 31.46 -31.82 -33.46
N GLY A 3 30.20 -31.78 -33.90
CA GLY A 3 29.38 -30.58 -33.94
C GLY A 3 28.98 -30.15 -32.51
N GLY A 4 29.48 -29.00 -32.07
CA GLY A 4 29.10 -28.40 -30.81
C GLY A 4 27.64 -27.94 -30.86
N CYS A 5 26.82 -28.46 -30.00
CA CYS A 5 25.54 -27.86 -29.61
C CYS A 5 25.86 -26.50 -28.95
N ARG A 6 25.44 -25.43 -29.55
CA ARG A 6 25.37 -24.13 -28.89
C ARG A 6 24.09 -24.14 -28.09
N ASP A 7 24.24 -24.17 -26.78
CA ASP A 7 23.15 -23.91 -25.86
C ASP A 7 22.67 -22.48 -26.12
N ASN A 8 21.43 -22.38 -26.58
CA ASN A 8 20.69 -21.14 -26.63
C ASN A 8 20.40 -20.71 -25.19
N ASP A 9 21.24 -19.83 -24.64
CA ASP A 9 20.84 -18.97 -23.53
C ASP A 9 19.72 -18.04 -24.02
N ALA A 10 18.50 -18.55 -24.02
CA ALA A 10 17.31 -17.72 -24.05
C ALA A 10 17.30 -16.96 -22.72
N GLY A 11 17.77 -15.71 -22.77
CA GLY A 11 17.80 -14.81 -21.64
C GLY A 11 16.45 -14.84 -20.93
N ASN A 12 16.45 -15.36 -19.72
CA ASN A 12 15.29 -15.41 -18.83
C ASN A 12 15.07 -14.00 -18.25
N SER A 13 14.70 -13.04 -19.12
CA SER A 13 14.24 -11.74 -18.65
C SER A 13 12.92 -11.98 -17.95
N LEU A 14 12.88 -11.72 -16.64
CA LEU A 14 11.63 -11.73 -15.87
C LEU A 14 10.58 -10.88 -16.62
N PRO A 15 9.32 -11.34 -16.72
CA PRO A 15 8.29 -10.59 -17.39
C PRO A 15 8.12 -9.21 -16.72
N LEU A 16 8.06 -8.17 -17.53
CA LEU A 16 7.87 -6.80 -17.05
C LEU A 16 6.49 -6.67 -16.39
N ILE A 17 6.49 -6.43 -15.09
CA ILE A 17 5.24 -6.25 -14.33
C ILE A 17 4.59 -4.93 -14.74
N LYS A 18 3.30 -4.96 -15.10
CA LYS A 18 2.51 -3.75 -15.35
C LYS A 18 1.68 -3.40 -14.14
N VAL A 19 1.72 -2.14 -13.73
CA VAL A 19 0.95 -1.64 -12.59
C VAL A 19 -0.07 -0.61 -13.07
N HIS A 20 -1.35 -0.93 -12.96
CA HIS A 20 -2.44 0.01 -13.18
C HIS A 20 -2.59 0.93 -11.96
N HIS A 21 -1.99 2.11 -12.08
CA HIS A 21 -1.89 3.10 -11.01
C HIS A 21 -2.92 4.21 -11.16
N LEU A 22 -3.76 4.39 -10.13
CA LEU A 22 -4.70 5.49 -10.02
C LEU A 22 -4.14 6.53 -9.04
N ASN A 23 -4.13 7.81 -9.40
CA ASN A 23 -3.63 8.87 -8.53
C ASN A 23 -4.35 8.88 -7.17
N ASN A 24 -3.62 9.24 -6.10
CA ASN A 24 -4.10 9.29 -4.72
C ASN A 24 -4.84 7.99 -4.30
N SER A 25 -4.22 6.86 -4.54
CA SER A 25 -4.81 5.56 -4.24
C SER A 25 -3.80 4.58 -3.64
N ARG A 26 -4.33 3.45 -3.21
CA ARG A 26 -3.58 2.33 -2.65
C ARG A 26 -2.49 1.77 -3.59
N SER A 27 -2.58 2.06 -4.89
CA SER A 27 -1.58 1.61 -5.85
C SER A 27 -0.19 2.21 -5.62
N GLN A 28 -0.09 3.34 -4.88
CA GLN A 28 1.20 3.90 -4.49
C GLN A 28 2.05 2.90 -3.68
N ARG A 29 1.41 2.09 -2.81
CA ARG A 29 2.11 1.03 -2.05
C ARG A 29 2.71 -0.05 -2.94
N VAL A 30 2.04 -0.37 -4.05
CA VAL A 30 2.53 -1.38 -5.01
C VAL A 30 3.76 -0.85 -5.75
N LEU A 31 3.74 0.42 -6.17
CA LEU A 31 4.92 1.04 -6.76
C LEU A 31 6.10 1.04 -5.79
N TRP A 32 5.84 1.42 -4.54
CA TRP A 32 6.87 1.42 -3.50
C TRP A 32 7.41 0.00 -3.22
N LEU A 33 6.54 -1.01 -3.13
CA LEU A 33 6.97 -2.40 -2.95
C LEU A 33 7.91 -2.85 -4.08
N LEU A 34 7.56 -2.56 -5.34
CA LEU A 34 8.39 -2.92 -6.49
C LEU A 34 9.75 -2.22 -6.46
N GLU A 35 9.81 -0.96 -6.02
CA GLU A 35 11.06 -0.23 -5.81
C GLU A 35 11.91 -0.80 -4.65
N GLU A 36 11.29 -1.31 -3.57
CA GLU A 36 12.00 -1.98 -2.47
C GLU A 36 12.56 -3.33 -2.91
N ILE A 37 11.84 -4.06 -3.75
CA ILE A 37 12.28 -5.34 -4.31
C ILE A 37 13.39 -5.12 -5.37
N GLY A 38 13.39 -3.95 -6.05
CA GLY A 38 14.30 -3.65 -7.14
C GLY A 38 13.90 -4.28 -8.47
N LEU A 39 12.60 -4.50 -8.69
CA LEU A 39 12.07 -5.03 -9.94
C LEU A 39 11.77 -3.92 -10.94
N ASP A 40 12.05 -4.21 -12.23
CA ASP A 40 11.57 -3.37 -13.33
C ASP A 40 10.06 -3.55 -13.53
N TYR A 41 9.37 -2.42 -13.76
CA TYR A 41 7.92 -2.42 -13.97
C TYR A 41 7.48 -1.25 -14.85
N GLU A 42 6.33 -1.40 -15.49
CA GLU A 42 5.64 -0.37 -16.26
C GLU A 42 4.49 0.25 -15.43
N VAL A 43 4.36 1.57 -15.43
CA VAL A 43 3.26 2.27 -14.76
C VAL A 43 2.23 2.73 -15.79
N ILE A 44 1.05 2.12 -15.77
CA ILE A 44 -0.11 2.56 -16.55
C ILE A 44 -0.94 3.48 -15.68
N ARG A 45 -0.82 4.80 -15.93
CA ARG A 45 -1.43 5.81 -15.07
C ARG A 45 -2.88 6.09 -15.44
N TYR A 46 -3.72 6.21 -14.41
CA TYR A 46 -5.10 6.66 -14.48
C TYR A 46 -5.30 7.86 -13.57
N GLN A 47 -6.17 8.77 -14.00
CA GLN A 47 -6.55 9.92 -13.18
C GLN A 47 -8.00 9.83 -12.79
N ARG A 48 -8.32 10.24 -11.56
CA ARG A 48 -9.69 10.37 -11.08
C ARG A 48 -10.37 11.51 -11.81
N ASP A 49 -11.65 11.34 -12.08
CA ASP A 49 -12.51 12.45 -12.45
C ASP A 49 -12.53 13.50 -11.34
N THR A 50 -12.28 14.75 -11.68
CA THR A 50 -12.11 15.82 -10.69
C THR A 50 -13.40 16.21 -9.97
N LYS A 51 -14.57 15.88 -10.53
CA LYS A 51 -15.89 16.19 -9.93
C LYS A 51 -16.39 15.02 -9.09
N THR A 52 -16.37 13.82 -9.66
CA THR A 52 -16.94 12.63 -9.00
C THR A 52 -15.94 11.91 -8.10
N MET A 53 -14.64 12.15 -8.29
CA MET A 53 -13.51 11.45 -7.64
C MET A 53 -13.48 9.95 -7.98
N LEU A 54 -14.24 9.50 -8.95
CA LEU A 54 -14.24 8.11 -9.42
C LEU A 54 -13.10 7.84 -10.38
N ALA A 55 -12.73 6.56 -10.50
CA ALA A 55 -11.79 6.09 -11.51
C ALA A 55 -12.41 6.18 -12.90
N PRO A 56 -11.62 6.39 -13.97
CA PRO A 56 -12.12 6.48 -15.34
C PRO A 56 -12.67 5.12 -15.82
N ALA A 57 -13.58 5.16 -16.80
CA ALA A 57 -14.20 3.96 -17.38
C ALA A 57 -13.16 2.99 -18.00
N SER A 58 -12.01 3.52 -18.45
CA SER A 58 -10.90 2.72 -18.99
C SER A 58 -10.37 1.69 -17.98
N LEU A 59 -10.36 1.99 -16.68
CA LEU A 59 -9.93 1.04 -15.65
C LEU A 59 -10.93 -0.11 -15.47
N ARG A 60 -12.22 0.09 -15.78
CA ARG A 60 -13.23 -0.98 -15.76
C ARG A 60 -13.04 -2.02 -16.87
N ARG A 61 -12.37 -1.65 -17.96
CA ARG A 61 -12.01 -2.62 -19.03
C ARG A 61 -10.88 -3.56 -18.58
N ILE A 62 -10.07 -3.14 -17.60
CA ILE A 62 -9.00 -3.95 -17.03
C ILE A 62 -9.55 -4.88 -15.95
N HIS A 63 -10.40 -4.35 -15.05
CA HIS A 63 -11.03 -5.13 -13.99
C HIS A 63 -12.45 -4.63 -13.74
N PRO A 64 -13.47 -5.50 -13.61
CA PRO A 64 -14.89 -5.10 -13.53
C PRO A 64 -15.21 -4.05 -12.46
N LEU A 65 -14.53 -4.11 -11.32
CA LEU A 65 -14.72 -3.15 -10.22
C LEU A 65 -14.19 -1.74 -10.54
N GLY A 66 -13.30 -1.57 -11.55
CA GLY A 66 -12.68 -0.28 -11.85
C GLY A 66 -11.94 0.33 -10.66
N LYS A 67 -11.26 -0.49 -9.88
CA LYS A 67 -10.47 -0.08 -8.71
C LYS A 67 -8.99 -0.34 -8.96
N ALA A 68 -8.13 0.42 -8.29
CA ALA A 68 -6.68 0.23 -8.29
C ALA A 68 -6.20 -0.05 -6.84
N PRO A 69 -5.09 -0.79 -6.66
CA PRO A 69 -4.18 -1.32 -7.69
C PRO A 69 -4.72 -2.53 -8.46
N ILE A 70 -4.18 -2.71 -9.66
CA ILE A 70 -4.20 -3.97 -10.42
C ILE A 70 -2.79 -4.15 -10.95
N ILE A 71 -2.28 -5.39 -10.96
CA ILE A 71 -1.03 -5.74 -11.64
C ILE A 71 -1.28 -6.77 -12.74
N GLU A 72 -0.40 -6.76 -13.74
CA GLU A 72 -0.27 -7.84 -14.73
C GLU A 72 1.16 -8.37 -14.67
N ASP A 73 1.31 -9.68 -14.54
CA ASP A 73 2.58 -10.39 -14.56
C ASP A 73 2.47 -11.56 -15.55
N GLY A 74 2.96 -11.36 -16.77
CA GLY A 74 2.68 -12.23 -17.89
C GLY A 74 1.16 -12.33 -18.17
N SER A 75 0.61 -13.53 -18.08
CA SER A 75 -0.84 -13.77 -18.24
C SER A 75 -1.65 -13.59 -16.96
N LEU A 76 -0.98 -13.48 -15.80
CA LEU A 76 -1.65 -13.32 -14.51
C LEU A 76 -2.09 -11.87 -14.32
N ARG A 77 -3.35 -11.65 -13.94
CA ARG A 77 -3.87 -10.35 -13.54
C ARG A 77 -4.40 -10.45 -12.13
N LEU A 78 -3.90 -9.61 -11.23
CA LEU A 78 -4.29 -9.57 -9.82
C LEU A 78 -4.83 -8.20 -9.44
N ALA A 79 -5.89 -8.21 -8.65
CA ALA A 79 -6.43 -7.08 -7.91
C ALA A 79 -6.37 -7.40 -6.41
N GLU A 80 -6.83 -6.48 -5.56
CA GLU A 80 -6.72 -6.48 -4.10
C GLU A 80 -5.28 -6.25 -3.61
N THR A 81 -5.08 -5.15 -2.89
CA THR A 81 -3.74 -4.71 -2.48
C THR A 81 -3.01 -5.76 -1.64
N GLY A 82 -3.72 -6.41 -0.71
CA GLY A 82 -3.13 -7.45 0.14
C GLY A 82 -2.64 -8.65 -0.67
N VAL A 83 -3.46 -9.13 -1.63
CA VAL A 83 -3.10 -10.25 -2.52
C VAL A 83 -1.91 -9.88 -3.41
N ILE A 84 -1.90 -8.67 -3.95
CA ILE A 84 -0.78 -8.17 -4.77
C ILE A 84 0.51 -8.13 -3.96
N VAL A 85 0.45 -7.62 -2.73
CA VAL A 85 1.61 -7.54 -1.83
C VAL A 85 2.10 -8.95 -1.48
N ASP A 86 1.22 -9.86 -1.08
CA ASP A 86 1.57 -11.25 -0.79
C ASP A 86 2.23 -11.93 -2.01
N TYR A 87 1.65 -11.77 -3.19
CA TYR A 87 2.19 -12.34 -4.44
C TYR A 87 3.59 -11.82 -4.76
N LEU A 88 3.78 -10.50 -4.73
CA LEU A 88 5.06 -9.88 -5.06
C LEU A 88 6.15 -10.24 -4.05
N VAL A 89 5.81 -10.30 -2.77
CA VAL A 89 6.75 -10.68 -1.70
C VAL A 89 7.11 -12.14 -1.81
N ASP A 90 6.15 -13.04 -1.99
CA ASP A 90 6.41 -14.49 -2.08
C ASP A 90 7.27 -14.83 -3.31
N ARG A 91 6.98 -14.22 -4.45
CA ARG A 91 7.63 -14.54 -5.70
C ARG A 91 8.98 -13.83 -5.89
N TYR A 92 9.09 -12.57 -5.49
CA TYR A 92 10.20 -11.70 -5.84
C TYR A 92 10.89 -11.01 -4.66
N GLY A 93 10.23 -10.88 -3.52
CA GLY A 93 10.67 -10.03 -2.42
C GLY A 93 10.72 -10.72 -1.06
N LYS A 94 11.15 -11.98 -0.99
CA LYS A 94 11.15 -12.79 0.25
C LYS A 94 11.83 -12.12 1.44
N ALA A 95 12.79 -11.23 1.21
CA ALA A 95 13.45 -10.46 2.26
C ALA A 95 12.51 -9.48 2.99
N LEU A 96 11.34 -9.14 2.40
CA LEU A 96 10.33 -8.26 3.01
C LEU A 96 9.26 -9.04 3.82
N ALA A 97 9.38 -10.36 3.90
CA ALA A 97 8.58 -11.20 4.78
C ALA A 97 9.45 -11.81 5.88
N PRO A 98 8.98 -11.86 7.12
CA PRO A 98 9.63 -12.68 8.15
C PRO A 98 9.65 -14.15 7.77
N ALA A 99 10.55 -14.94 8.38
CA ALA A 99 10.53 -16.40 8.26
C ALA A 99 9.14 -16.95 8.57
N GLN A 100 8.74 -18.02 7.86
CA GLN A 100 7.36 -18.54 7.90
C GLN A 100 6.96 -19.19 9.23
N ASP A 101 7.88 -19.30 10.18
CA ASP A 101 7.68 -19.81 11.53
C ASP A 101 7.94 -18.71 12.57
N GLY A 102 7.08 -18.61 13.56
CA GLY A 102 7.26 -17.70 14.66
C GLY A 102 6.33 -16.50 14.71
N GLU A 103 6.50 -15.71 15.75
CA GLU A 103 5.63 -14.59 16.07
C GLU A 103 5.67 -13.48 15.01
N SER A 104 6.85 -13.15 14.49
CA SER A 104 7.03 -12.10 13.48
C SER A 104 6.25 -12.39 12.18
N TYR A 105 6.13 -13.67 11.79
CA TYR A 105 5.32 -14.07 10.64
C TYR A 105 3.84 -13.74 10.87
N TRP A 106 3.29 -14.12 12.04
CA TRP A 106 1.89 -13.85 12.33
C TRP A 106 1.63 -12.37 12.57
N ARG A 107 2.59 -11.63 13.14
CA ARG A 107 2.51 -10.16 13.23
C ARG A 107 2.48 -9.52 11.85
N ASN A 108 3.33 -9.95 10.91
CA ASN A 108 3.31 -9.45 9.54
C ASN A 108 1.94 -9.70 8.88
N ARG A 109 1.41 -10.93 8.99
CA ARG A 109 0.07 -11.27 8.47
C ARG A 109 -1.03 -10.43 9.12
N TYR A 110 -0.98 -10.25 10.43
CA TYR A 110 -1.94 -9.42 11.17
C TYR A 110 -1.99 -7.99 10.60
N TRP A 111 -0.85 -7.34 10.41
CA TRP A 111 -0.80 -5.96 9.93
C TRP A 111 -1.15 -5.83 8.44
N LEU A 112 -0.85 -6.82 7.62
CA LEU A 112 -1.31 -6.90 6.23
C LEU A 112 -2.85 -6.82 6.15
N HIS A 113 -3.54 -7.56 7.02
CA HIS A 113 -5.01 -7.57 7.06
C HIS A 113 -5.58 -6.37 7.81
N TYR A 114 -4.94 -5.95 8.90
CA TYR A 114 -5.40 -4.85 9.74
C TYR A 114 -5.49 -3.52 8.96
N ALA A 115 -4.55 -3.25 8.09
CA ALA A 115 -4.50 -2.02 7.30
C ALA A 115 -5.81 -1.74 6.55
N GLU A 116 -6.36 -2.74 5.86
CA GLU A 116 -7.59 -2.60 5.08
C GLU A 116 -8.84 -3.06 5.83
N GLY A 117 -8.73 -4.10 6.65
CA GLY A 117 -9.89 -4.68 7.35
C GLY A 117 -10.31 -3.92 8.60
N SER A 118 -9.39 -3.22 9.25
CA SER A 118 -9.67 -2.57 10.54
C SER A 118 -9.45 -1.06 10.51
N LEU A 119 -8.30 -0.57 10.05
CA LEU A 119 -7.98 0.85 10.09
C LEU A 119 -8.65 1.66 8.98
N MET A 120 -8.69 1.14 7.76
CA MET A 120 -9.31 1.87 6.64
C MET A 120 -10.82 2.07 6.75
N PRO A 121 -11.65 1.14 7.26
CA PRO A 121 -13.09 1.32 7.35
C PRO A 121 -13.54 2.58 8.09
N PRO A 122 -13.11 2.88 9.33
CA PRO A 122 -13.49 4.11 10.02
C PRO A 122 -12.97 5.38 9.31
N LEU A 123 -11.79 5.34 8.68
CA LEU A 123 -11.26 6.46 7.90
C LEU A 123 -12.10 6.74 6.63
N LEU A 124 -12.61 5.71 5.97
CA LEU A 124 -13.53 5.87 4.84
C LEU A 124 -14.92 6.33 5.30
N LEU A 125 -15.42 5.77 6.40
CA LEU A 125 -16.71 6.18 6.96
C LEU A 125 -16.69 7.66 7.36
N LYS A 126 -15.55 8.17 7.89
CA LYS A 126 -15.38 9.59 8.18
C LYS A 126 -15.61 10.48 6.95
N LEU A 127 -15.14 10.07 5.77
CA LEU A 127 -15.37 10.82 4.54
C LEU A 127 -16.85 10.89 4.18
N VAL A 128 -17.58 9.78 4.37
CA VAL A 128 -19.03 9.74 4.11
C VAL A 128 -19.76 10.63 5.10
N VAL A 129 -19.47 10.48 6.39
CA VAL A 129 -20.08 11.28 7.47
C VAL A 129 -19.83 12.78 7.26
N ASN A 130 -18.63 13.17 6.84
CA ASN A 130 -18.31 14.56 6.55
C ASN A 130 -19.08 15.11 5.34
N ARG A 131 -19.33 14.28 4.32
CA ARG A 131 -20.14 14.69 3.15
C ARG A 131 -21.62 14.86 3.46
N LEU A 132 -22.13 14.17 4.47
CA LEU A 132 -23.51 14.30 4.92
C LEU A 132 -23.78 15.60 5.71
N GLY A 133 -22.72 16.39 6.02
CA GLY A 133 -22.85 17.65 6.73
C GLY A 133 -23.60 17.52 8.06
N LEU A 134 -24.72 18.25 8.20
CA LEU A 134 -25.54 18.19 9.42
C LEU A 134 -26.17 16.83 9.66
N PHE A 135 -26.54 16.09 8.62
CA PHE A 135 -27.11 14.73 8.77
C PHE A 135 -26.08 13.72 9.25
N GLY A 136 -24.77 13.97 9.08
CA GLY A 136 -23.71 13.12 9.59
C GLY A 136 -23.38 13.33 11.08
N TRP A 137 -23.96 14.35 11.73
CA TRP A 137 -23.59 14.74 13.09
C TRP A 137 -23.72 13.60 14.11
N ALA A 138 -24.82 12.85 14.08
CA ALA A 138 -25.07 11.76 15.02
C ALA A 138 -24.02 10.64 14.96
N ALA A 139 -23.51 10.33 13.74
CA ALA A 139 -22.51 9.29 13.53
C ALA A 139 -21.07 9.79 13.78
N ARG A 140 -20.83 11.09 13.73
CA ARG A 140 -19.47 11.68 13.78
C ARG A 140 -18.73 11.29 15.05
N ARG A 141 -19.38 11.43 16.22
CA ARG A 141 -18.76 11.08 17.51
C ARG A 141 -18.32 9.63 17.59
N TYR A 142 -19.14 8.71 17.07
CA TYR A 142 -18.78 7.29 17.02
C TYR A 142 -17.57 7.05 16.12
N VAL A 143 -17.61 7.61 14.89
CA VAL A 143 -16.51 7.42 13.92
C VAL A 143 -15.21 8.01 14.43
N ASP A 144 -15.24 9.21 15.01
CA ASP A 144 -14.07 9.86 15.61
C ASP A 144 -13.51 9.03 16.76
N GLY A 145 -14.38 8.44 17.59
CA GLY A 145 -14.00 7.51 18.66
C GLY A 145 -13.29 6.27 18.12
N GLN A 146 -13.80 5.69 17.02
CA GLN A 146 -13.16 4.53 16.39
C GLN A 146 -11.78 4.88 15.81
N ILE A 147 -11.65 6.00 15.10
CA ILE A 147 -10.35 6.45 14.57
C ILE A 147 -9.36 6.67 15.72
N LYS A 148 -9.80 7.36 16.78
CA LYS A 148 -8.95 7.59 17.95
C LYS A 148 -8.50 6.29 18.59
N LEU A 149 -9.40 5.33 18.78
CA LEU A 149 -9.09 4.01 19.36
C LEU A 149 -8.02 3.29 18.55
N HIS A 150 -8.17 3.24 17.22
CA HIS A 150 -7.19 2.60 16.35
C HIS A 150 -5.83 3.31 16.38
N LEU A 151 -5.81 4.63 16.29
CA LEU A 151 -4.56 5.39 16.30
C LEU A 151 -3.85 5.31 17.65
N ASP A 152 -4.57 5.31 18.77
CA ASP A 152 -3.98 5.15 20.11
C ASP A 152 -3.40 3.74 20.31
N TYR A 153 -4.06 2.72 19.76
CA TYR A 153 -3.55 1.35 19.73
C TYR A 153 -2.24 1.26 18.92
N LEU A 154 -2.24 1.81 17.72
CA LEU A 154 -1.07 1.79 16.83
C LEU A 154 0.11 2.58 17.40
N GLU A 155 -0.15 3.70 18.08
CA GLU A 155 0.89 4.47 18.77
C GLU A 155 1.62 3.64 19.82
N LYS A 156 0.87 2.84 20.60
CA LYS A 156 1.43 1.93 21.60
C LYS A 156 2.17 0.74 20.96
N GLU A 157 1.65 0.21 19.85
CA GLU A 157 2.28 -0.91 19.15
C GLU A 157 3.67 -0.58 18.60
N LEU A 158 3.90 0.69 18.25
CA LEU A 158 5.21 1.17 17.80
C LEU A 158 6.11 1.67 18.94
N ASP A 159 5.68 1.56 20.19
CA ASP A 159 6.56 1.91 21.32
C ASP A 159 7.79 1.00 21.32
N ASN A 160 8.98 1.61 21.24
CA ASN A 160 10.28 0.92 21.14
C ASN A 160 10.44 -0.05 19.96
N LYS A 161 9.64 0.09 18.87
CA LYS A 161 9.74 -0.73 17.65
C LYS A 161 9.97 0.14 16.42
N GLN A 162 10.72 -0.40 15.46
CA GLN A 162 11.01 0.28 14.21
C GLN A 162 9.92 0.05 13.16
N GLY A 163 9.19 -1.06 13.23
CA GLY A 163 8.14 -1.44 12.29
C GLY A 163 7.04 -2.28 12.94
N PHE A 164 5.97 -2.51 12.19
CA PHE A 164 4.78 -3.20 12.67
C PHE A 164 4.99 -4.70 12.88
N ALA A 165 5.79 -5.35 12.04
CA ALA A 165 6.06 -6.79 12.18
C ALA A 165 7.24 -7.09 13.13
N GLY A 166 8.02 -6.08 13.49
CA GLY A 166 9.21 -6.17 14.32
C GLY A 166 10.19 -5.06 13.98
N ASP A 167 11.49 -5.27 14.25
CA ASP A 167 12.51 -4.25 14.01
C ASP A 167 12.93 -4.15 12.54
N ALA A 168 12.78 -5.24 11.78
CA ALA A 168 13.06 -5.25 10.35
C ALA A 168 11.89 -4.67 9.55
N PHE A 169 12.22 -3.84 8.56
CA PHE A 169 11.25 -3.33 7.59
C PHE A 169 10.62 -4.48 6.79
N SER A 170 9.31 -4.46 6.62
CA SER A 170 8.53 -5.54 6.03
C SER A 170 7.35 -5.06 5.17
N ALA A 171 6.71 -6.00 4.51
CA ALA A 171 5.48 -5.77 3.77
C ALA A 171 4.34 -5.20 4.63
N ALA A 172 4.32 -5.50 5.94
CA ALA A 172 3.38 -4.91 6.88
C ALA A 172 3.50 -3.39 6.94
N ASP A 173 4.74 -2.86 6.96
CA ASP A 173 4.99 -1.42 7.00
C ASP A 173 4.50 -0.73 5.72
N ILE A 174 4.70 -1.39 4.57
CA ILE A 174 4.17 -0.91 3.29
C ILE A 174 2.64 -0.88 3.31
N MET A 175 1.99 -1.92 3.85
CA MET A 175 0.53 -1.94 3.94
C MET A 175 -0.03 -0.90 4.90
N MET A 176 0.63 -0.66 6.03
CA MET A 176 0.21 0.31 7.03
C MET A 176 0.44 1.77 6.60
N SER A 177 1.30 2.04 5.62
CA SER A 177 1.59 3.40 5.18
C SER A 177 0.35 4.16 4.73
N PHE A 178 -0.41 3.61 3.78
CA PHE A 178 -1.53 4.32 3.16
C PHE A 178 -2.63 4.76 4.15
N PRO A 179 -3.12 3.92 5.08
CA PRO A 179 -4.09 4.40 6.07
C PRO A 179 -3.52 5.45 7.02
N LEU A 180 -2.24 5.36 7.40
CA LEU A 180 -1.59 6.37 8.26
C LEU A 180 -1.36 7.69 7.52
N GLU A 181 -0.92 7.64 6.28
CA GLU A 181 -0.81 8.82 5.40
C GLU A 181 -2.16 9.48 5.17
N ALA A 182 -3.21 8.68 4.94
CA ALA A 182 -4.56 9.19 4.79
C ALA A 182 -5.09 9.85 6.09
N ALA A 183 -4.79 9.27 7.25
CA ALA A 183 -5.13 9.85 8.54
C ALA A 183 -4.36 11.16 8.78
N SER A 184 -3.06 11.18 8.50
CA SER A 184 -2.21 12.38 8.66
C SER A 184 -2.69 13.51 7.74
N SER A 185 -2.93 13.23 6.46
CA SER A 185 -3.36 14.23 5.48
C SER A 185 -4.71 14.88 5.80
N ARG A 186 -5.52 14.23 6.63
CA ARG A 186 -6.86 14.69 7.06
C ARG A 186 -6.88 15.25 8.48
N GLY A 187 -5.74 15.27 9.17
CA GLY A 187 -5.60 15.82 10.52
C GLY A 187 -6.01 14.88 11.66
N GLU A 188 -6.38 13.63 11.39
CA GLU A 188 -6.67 12.64 12.43
C GLU A 188 -5.39 12.13 13.12
N LEU A 189 -4.28 12.03 12.36
CA LEU A 189 -2.96 11.72 12.88
C LEU A 189 -2.10 12.99 12.89
N ASN A 190 -1.52 13.31 14.03
CA ASN A 190 -0.72 14.51 14.25
C ASN A 190 0.34 14.30 15.35
N ALA A 191 1.02 15.38 15.76
CA ALA A 191 2.11 15.35 16.73
C ALA A 191 1.76 14.79 18.13
N SER A 192 0.49 14.58 18.46
CA SER A 192 0.09 13.91 19.69
C SER A 192 0.41 12.41 19.71
N ARG A 193 0.83 11.85 18.56
CA ARG A 193 1.24 10.44 18.39
C ARG A 193 2.63 10.37 17.75
N PRO A 194 3.68 10.63 18.54
CA PRO A 194 5.04 10.79 18.04
C PRO A 194 5.63 9.52 17.40
N ASN A 195 5.26 8.32 17.88
CA ASN A 195 5.75 7.07 17.28
C ASN A 195 5.24 6.87 15.86
N LEU A 196 3.95 7.13 15.63
CA LEU A 196 3.34 7.08 14.29
C LEU A 196 3.90 8.16 13.36
N MET A 197 4.10 9.37 13.86
CA MET A 197 4.72 10.45 13.08
C MET A 197 6.18 10.11 12.72
N SER A 198 6.93 9.56 13.67
CA SER A 198 8.30 9.09 13.44
C SER A 198 8.33 7.94 12.42
N PHE A 199 7.39 7.00 12.50
CA PHE A 199 7.24 5.94 11.50
C PHE A 199 7.01 6.51 10.09
N LEU A 200 6.06 7.43 9.92
CA LEU A 200 5.82 8.09 8.63
C LEU A 200 7.07 8.81 8.12
N ALA A 201 7.78 9.54 8.98
CA ALA A 201 9.01 10.22 8.60
C ALA A 201 10.09 9.22 8.10
N ARG A 202 10.25 8.08 8.80
CA ARG A 202 11.21 7.04 8.39
C ARG A 202 10.87 6.41 7.04
N ILE A 203 9.61 6.05 6.82
CA ILE A 203 9.21 5.42 5.54
C ILE A 203 9.31 6.42 4.38
N HIS A 204 8.95 7.68 4.59
CA HIS A 204 9.06 8.72 3.58
C HIS A 204 10.52 9.03 3.20
N ALA A 205 11.45 8.89 4.14
CA ALA A 205 12.88 9.08 3.89
C ALA A 205 13.53 7.93 3.09
N ARG A 206 12.83 6.80 2.89
CA ARG A 206 13.39 5.65 2.15
C ARG A 206 13.59 5.99 0.67
N PRO A 207 14.78 5.71 0.10
CA PRO A 207 15.04 5.99 -1.32
C PRO A 207 14.03 5.33 -2.27
N ALA A 208 13.60 4.09 -1.97
CA ALA A 208 12.60 3.37 -2.75
C ALA A 208 11.22 4.05 -2.71
N TYR A 209 10.81 4.60 -1.55
CA TYR A 209 9.57 5.37 -1.44
C TYR A 209 9.63 6.63 -2.32
N GLN A 210 10.74 7.36 -2.30
CA GLN A 210 10.93 8.56 -3.12
C GLN A 210 10.93 8.25 -4.62
N ARG A 211 11.57 7.14 -5.05
CA ARG A 211 11.50 6.69 -6.44
C ARG A 211 10.07 6.34 -6.85
N ALA A 212 9.34 5.65 -5.99
CA ALA A 212 7.94 5.31 -6.24
C ALA A 212 7.05 6.55 -6.40
N LEU A 213 7.29 7.61 -5.61
CA LEU A 213 6.60 8.90 -5.79
C LEU A 213 6.91 9.52 -7.16
N SER A 214 8.18 9.54 -7.55
CA SER A 214 8.59 10.07 -8.85
C SER A 214 7.93 9.30 -10.00
N ARG A 215 7.83 7.98 -9.90
CA ARG A 215 7.22 7.12 -10.90
C ARG A 215 5.69 7.17 -10.90
N GLY A 216 5.06 7.31 -9.74
CA GLY A 216 3.60 7.40 -9.60
C GLY A 216 3.04 8.77 -10.01
N GLY A 217 3.81 9.83 -9.84
CA GLY A 217 3.39 11.22 -10.03
C GLY A 217 2.77 11.82 -8.77
N PRO A 218 2.01 12.92 -8.88
CA PRO A 218 1.50 13.65 -7.73
C PRO A 218 0.70 12.77 -6.77
N TYR A 219 1.11 12.77 -5.49
CA TYR A 219 0.50 11.99 -4.41
C TYR A 219 0.21 12.88 -3.21
N ALA A 220 -1.07 13.16 -2.96
CA ALA A 220 -1.51 14.16 -1.98
C ALA A 220 -1.30 13.75 -0.52
N TYR A 221 -0.99 12.49 -0.25
CA TYR A 221 -0.87 11.96 1.12
C TYR A 221 0.57 11.91 1.64
N ALA A 222 1.58 12.06 0.80
CA ALA A 222 2.98 12.19 1.19
C ALA A 222 3.29 13.65 1.57
N ARG A 223 2.89 14.08 2.78
CA ARG A 223 3.15 15.42 3.32
C ARG A 223 3.82 15.34 4.68
#